data_8fb663ce494c9a2f762160f4d9ae3091
#
_entry.id   8fb663ce494c9a2f762160f4d9ae3091
#
_cell.length_a   1.000
_cell.length_b   1.000
_cell.length_c   1.000
_cell.angle_alpha   90.00
_cell.angle_beta   90.00
_cell.angle_gamma   90.00
#
_symmetry.space_group_name_H-M   'P 1'
#
loop_
_entity.id
_entity.type
_entity.pdbx_description
1 polymer ?
#
loop_
_entity_poly.entity_id
_entity_poly.type
_entity_poly.pdbx_seq_one_letter_code
_entity_poly.pdbx_strand_id
1 'polypeptide(L)'
;MPAELLDPALVADSTNAVLQTSHSWGSVDAITNVLIDNWYLLIGAAAGGAFGAAIGALPAFVFTGFLVLAGVAGGGPGVGIGFGPVFGPHISFAGGAAAAAYAAKHGKMESGMAYHNGKDITFALGSRPDILAVGAIFGVFGIVLEEILRQAAVPTDPIAFTVVASAFTHRAVFGYSILGTVSEKASGRFDMGPFEREETGNNHNFGDGEKDNSDMLAVEPWLGEMYKWSHVASIGLVAGAAAGYIGLQIAAG
;
A
#
# COMPACT_ATOMS: atom_id res chain seq x y z
N MET A 1 1.76 -11.53 -37.06
CA MET A 1 2.49 -11.48 -35.79
C MET A 1 3.02 -12.87 -35.56
N PRO A 2 4.31 -13.08 -35.39
CA PRO A 2 4.85 -14.41 -35.17
C PRO A 2 4.41 -14.96 -33.82
N ALA A 3 4.01 -16.24 -33.83
CA ALA A 3 3.54 -16.97 -32.65
C ALA A 3 4.63 -17.19 -31.55
N GLU A 4 5.86 -16.81 -31.83
CA GLU A 4 7.00 -16.94 -30.92
C GLU A 4 6.96 -16.02 -29.71
N LEU A 5 6.13 -14.96 -29.71
CA LEU A 5 5.98 -14.04 -28.58
C LEU A 5 5.10 -14.61 -27.44
N LEU A 6 4.51 -15.78 -27.64
CA LEU A 6 3.64 -16.45 -26.67
C LEU A 6 4.16 -17.84 -26.25
N ASP A 7 5.46 -18.11 -26.39
CA ASP A 7 6.04 -19.36 -25.89
C ASP A 7 5.94 -19.38 -24.35
N PRO A 8 5.12 -20.28 -23.78
CA PRO A 8 4.96 -20.39 -22.32
C PRO A 8 6.29 -20.68 -21.60
N ALA A 9 7.26 -21.30 -22.27
CA ALA A 9 8.57 -21.59 -21.72
C ALA A 9 9.41 -20.31 -21.55
N LEU A 10 9.37 -19.38 -22.53
CA LEU A 10 10.06 -18.09 -22.41
C LEU A 10 9.43 -17.20 -21.33
N VAL A 11 8.11 -17.28 -21.18
CA VAL A 11 7.39 -16.55 -20.15
C VAL A 11 7.67 -17.17 -18.77
N ALA A 12 7.70 -18.48 -18.65
CA ALA A 12 8.06 -19.19 -17.41
C ALA A 12 9.53 -18.95 -17.01
N ASP A 13 10.43 -18.89 -17.98
CA ASP A 13 11.85 -18.65 -17.73
C ASP A 13 12.11 -17.21 -17.27
N SER A 14 11.44 -16.24 -17.85
CA SER A 14 11.50 -14.86 -17.39
C SER A 14 10.89 -14.66 -16.00
N THR A 15 9.83 -15.40 -15.68
CA THR A 15 9.18 -15.37 -14.35
C THR A 15 10.06 -16.05 -13.30
N ASN A 16 10.68 -17.16 -13.65
CA ASN A 16 11.64 -17.85 -12.79
C ASN A 16 12.93 -17.03 -12.61
N ALA A 17 13.39 -16.32 -13.61
CA ALA A 17 14.53 -15.41 -13.48
C ALA A 17 14.25 -14.26 -12.49
N VAL A 18 13.02 -13.73 -12.46
CA VAL A 18 12.61 -12.72 -11.48
C VAL A 18 12.42 -13.32 -10.07
N LEU A 19 12.02 -14.60 -9.98
CA LEU A 19 11.79 -15.28 -8.70
C LEU A 19 13.01 -16.05 -8.18
N GLN A 20 14.00 -16.38 -9.04
CA GLN A 20 15.16 -17.22 -8.72
C GLN A 20 16.48 -16.50 -8.85
N THR A 21 16.57 -15.21 -8.67
CA THR A 21 17.86 -14.62 -8.36
C THR A 21 18.29 -15.14 -6.99
N SER A 22 18.91 -16.32 -6.99
CA SER A 22 19.63 -16.88 -5.85
C SER A 22 20.81 -15.97 -5.55
N HIS A 23 20.62 -15.03 -4.63
CA HIS A 23 21.60 -13.99 -4.34
C HIS A 23 22.44 -14.38 -3.13
N SER A 24 23.74 -14.28 -3.30
CA SER A 24 24.71 -14.36 -2.23
C SER A 24 24.61 -13.13 -1.32
N TRP A 25 24.63 -13.35 -0.03
CA TRP A 25 24.29 -12.42 1.03
C TRP A 25 25.34 -11.33 1.28
N GLY A 26 25.03 -10.08 0.89
CA GLY A 26 25.74 -8.89 1.32
C GLY A 26 24.86 -7.66 1.09
N SER A 27 24.63 -6.85 2.11
CA SER A 27 23.76 -5.68 2.03
C SER A 27 24.17 -4.65 0.96
N VAL A 28 25.45 -4.63 0.58
CA VAL A 28 25.98 -3.78 -0.49
C VAL A 28 25.61 -4.33 -1.86
N ASP A 29 25.63 -5.65 -2.01
CA ASP A 29 25.29 -6.34 -3.27
C ASP A 29 23.81 -6.17 -3.62
N ALA A 30 22.92 -6.08 -2.60
CA ALA A 30 21.50 -5.82 -2.79
C ALA A 30 21.24 -4.48 -3.43
N ILE A 31 21.82 -3.47 -2.83
CA ILE A 31 21.66 -2.08 -3.29
C ILE A 31 22.29 -1.96 -4.68
N THR A 32 23.45 -2.52 -4.91
CA THR A 32 24.12 -2.51 -6.22
C THR A 32 23.26 -3.21 -7.27
N ASN A 33 22.70 -4.37 -6.95
CA ASN A 33 21.85 -5.12 -7.85
C ASN A 33 20.60 -4.31 -8.28
N VAL A 34 19.91 -3.68 -7.34
CA VAL A 34 18.72 -2.88 -7.66
C VAL A 34 19.08 -1.57 -8.36
N LEU A 35 20.11 -0.86 -7.89
CA LEU A 35 20.42 0.48 -8.41
C LEU A 35 21.21 0.45 -9.72
N ILE A 36 22.04 -0.58 -9.94
CA ILE A 36 22.96 -0.62 -11.08
C ILE A 36 22.54 -1.68 -12.09
N ASP A 37 22.37 -2.92 -11.65
CA ASP A 37 22.15 -4.05 -12.56
C ASP A 37 20.69 -4.11 -13.03
N ASN A 38 19.73 -3.73 -12.17
CA ASN A 38 18.30 -3.78 -12.44
C ASN A 38 17.61 -2.40 -12.30
N TRP A 39 18.28 -1.34 -12.72
CA TRP A 39 17.77 0.03 -12.63
C TRP A 39 16.36 0.23 -13.21
N TYR A 40 15.94 -0.58 -14.17
CA TYR A 40 14.59 -0.56 -14.75
C TYR A 40 13.50 -0.86 -13.71
N LEU A 41 13.84 -1.61 -12.64
CA LEU A 41 12.92 -1.86 -11.52
C LEU A 41 12.57 -0.55 -10.79
N LEU A 42 13.53 0.37 -10.68
CA LEU A 42 13.30 1.68 -10.08
C LEU A 42 12.32 2.52 -10.88
N ILE A 43 12.39 2.45 -12.22
CA ILE A 43 11.43 3.12 -13.10
C ILE A 43 10.04 2.50 -12.92
N GLY A 44 9.96 1.17 -12.90
CA GLY A 44 8.72 0.45 -12.62
C GLY A 44 8.11 0.85 -11.28
N ALA A 45 8.93 0.90 -10.23
CA ALA A 45 8.51 1.24 -8.88
C ALA A 45 8.07 2.72 -8.76
N ALA A 46 8.81 3.63 -9.39
CA ALA A 46 8.40 5.03 -9.47
C ALA A 46 7.04 5.20 -10.17
N ALA A 47 6.88 4.53 -11.32
CA ALA A 47 5.61 4.54 -12.05
C ALA A 47 4.48 3.90 -11.23
N GLY A 48 4.74 2.78 -10.56
CA GLY A 48 3.77 2.09 -9.69
C GLY A 48 3.33 2.92 -8.50
N GLY A 49 4.26 3.57 -7.80
CA GLY A 49 3.94 4.47 -6.71
C GLY A 49 3.15 5.70 -7.14
N ALA A 50 3.52 6.29 -8.29
CA ALA A 50 2.76 7.39 -8.91
C ALA A 50 1.35 6.94 -9.35
N PHE A 51 1.23 5.73 -9.91
CA PHE A 51 -0.07 5.13 -10.24
C PHE A 51 -0.95 4.99 -9.00
N GLY A 52 -0.40 4.46 -7.89
CA GLY A 52 -1.11 4.36 -6.63
C GLY A 52 -1.57 5.71 -6.08
N ALA A 53 -0.76 6.76 -6.24
CA ALA A 53 -1.14 8.12 -5.90
C ALA A 53 -2.29 8.63 -6.81
N ALA A 54 -2.19 8.40 -8.11
CA ALA A 54 -3.16 8.91 -9.08
C ALA A 54 -4.57 8.36 -8.86
N ILE A 55 -4.70 7.05 -8.65
CA ILE A 55 -6.01 6.36 -8.56
C ILE A 55 -6.49 6.10 -7.14
N GLY A 56 -5.65 6.34 -6.14
CA GLY A 56 -5.87 5.99 -4.74
C GLY A 56 -5.15 4.69 -4.35
N ALA A 57 -4.67 4.66 -3.11
CA ALA A 57 -3.88 3.53 -2.60
C ALA A 57 -4.68 2.23 -2.60
N LEU A 58 -5.92 2.26 -2.09
CA LEU A 58 -6.76 1.05 -2.03
C LEU A 58 -7.18 0.56 -3.43
N PRO A 59 -7.64 1.38 -4.39
CA PRO A 59 -7.84 0.94 -5.76
C PRO A 59 -6.60 0.31 -6.39
N ALA A 60 -5.41 0.86 -6.16
CA ALA A 60 -4.16 0.26 -6.63
C ALA A 60 -3.92 -1.13 -6.04
N PHE A 61 -4.25 -1.34 -4.76
CA PHE A 61 -4.16 -2.65 -4.12
C PHE A 61 -5.19 -3.65 -4.65
N VAL A 62 -6.39 -3.19 -4.99
CA VAL A 62 -7.40 -4.03 -5.68
C VAL A 62 -6.87 -4.49 -7.05
N PHE A 63 -6.16 -3.62 -7.77
CA PHE A 63 -5.48 -3.98 -9.01
C PHE A 63 -4.44 -5.11 -8.82
N THR A 64 -3.65 -5.05 -7.76
CA THR A 64 -2.76 -6.15 -7.36
C THR A 64 -3.53 -7.47 -7.26
N GLY A 65 -4.66 -7.48 -6.56
CA GLY A 65 -5.49 -8.66 -6.40
C GLY A 65 -6.00 -9.24 -7.72
N PHE A 66 -6.48 -8.40 -8.63
CA PHE A 66 -6.92 -8.85 -9.97
C PHE A 66 -5.78 -9.47 -10.78
N LEU A 67 -4.59 -8.89 -10.75
CA LEU A 67 -3.43 -9.42 -11.46
C LEU A 67 -2.97 -10.76 -10.88
N VAL A 68 -3.00 -10.91 -9.56
CA VAL A 68 -2.69 -12.18 -8.89
C VAL A 68 -3.70 -13.26 -9.28
N LEU A 69 -5.00 -12.95 -9.23
CA LEU A 69 -6.05 -13.90 -9.63
C LEU A 69 -5.93 -14.29 -11.11
N ALA A 70 -5.67 -13.34 -11.99
CA ALA A 70 -5.45 -13.61 -13.41
C ALA A 70 -4.20 -14.47 -13.63
N GLY A 71 -3.14 -14.26 -12.86
CA GLY A 71 -1.92 -15.06 -12.92
C GLY A 71 -2.13 -16.49 -12.46
N VAL A 72 -2.84 -16.68 -11.36
CA VAL A 72 -3.18 -18.03 -10.86
C VAL A 72 -4.08 -18.76 -11.86
N ALA A 73 -5.12 -18.10 -12.37
CA ALA A 73 -6.06 -18.72 -13.32
C ALA A 73 -5.43 -19.04 -14.68
N GLY A 74 -4.48 -18.21 -15.13
CA GLY A 74 -3.83 -18.34 -16.43
C GLY A 74 -2.54 -19.16 -16.42
N GLY A 75 -2.07 -19.63 -15.25
CA GLY A 75 -0.77 -20.32 -15.12
C GLY A 75 0.42 -19.47 -15.55
N GLY A 76 0.25 -18.15 -15.56
CA GLY A 76 1.16 -17.18 -16.13
C GLY A 76 1.81 -16.21 -15.16
N PRO A 77 2.51 -15.19 -15.65
CA PRO A 77 3.32 -14.27 -14.86
C PRO A 77 2.52 -13.26 -14.01
N GLY A 78 1.18 -13.35 -14.00
CA GLY A 78 0.33 -12.38 -13.31
C GLY A 78 0.61 -12.24 -11.82
N VAL A 79 1.01 -13.32 -11.14
CA VAL A 79 1.41 -13.28 -9.74
C VAL A 79 2.66 -12.41 -9.58
N GLY A 80 3.68 -12.62 -10.40
CA GLY A 80 4.91 -11.81 -10.41
C GLY A 80 4.67 -10.36 -10.80
N ILE A 81 3.71 -10.08 -11.69
CA ILE A 81 3.31 -8.72 -12.03
C ILE A 81 2.55 -8.07 -10.87
N GLY A 82 1.63 -8.80 -10.25
CA GLY A 82 0.82 -8.32 -9.13
C GLY A 82 1.64 -7.97 -7.89
N PHE A 83 2.64 -8.75 -7.58
CA PHE A 83 3.60 -8.48 -6.47
C PHE A 83 4.91 -7.84 -6.92
N GLY A 84 5.03 -7.56 -8.19
CA GLY A 84 6.25 -7.02 -8.82
C GLY A 84 6.42 -5.51 -8.67
N PRO A 85 7.39 -4.96 -9.41
CA PRO A 85 7.90 -3.60 -9.20
C PRO A 85 6.94 -2.48 -9.59
N VAL A 86 5.76 -2.78 -10.13
CA VAL A 86 4.75 -1.77 -10.46
C VAL A 86 3.56 -1.86 -9.50
N PHE A 87 2.95 -3.04 -9.40
CA PHE A 87 1.67 -3.20 -8.69
C PHE A 87 1.82 -3.79 -7.28
N GLY A 88 3.02 -4.12 -6.86
CA GLY A 88 3.25 -4.65 -5.51
C GLY A 88 2.68 -3.72 -4.43
N PRO A 89 2.06 -4.27 -3.36
CA PRO A 89 1.47 -3.47 -2.30
C PRO A 89 2.47 -2.52 -1.64
N HIS A 90 3.71 -2.95 -1.51
CA HIS A 90 4.82 -2.17 -0.97
C HIS A 90 5.26 -1.02 -1.88
N ILE A 91 4.76 -0.98 -3.13
CA ILE A 91 5.06 0.03 -4.15
C ILE A 91 3.83 0.88 -4.41
N SER A 92 2.79 0.31 -5.05
CA SER A 92 1.64 1.09 -5.49
C SER A 92 0.75 1.52 -4.32
N PHE A 93 0.40 0.60 -3.42
CA PHE A 93 -0.40 0.95 -2.25
C PHE A 93 0.39 1.86 -1.29
N ALA A 94 1.62 1.48 -0.94
CA ALA A 94 2.44 2.27 -0.02
C ALA A 94 2.76 3.66 -0.57
N GLY A 95 3.06 3.77 -1.88
CA GLY A 95 3.25 5.04 -2.57
C GLY A 95 1.98 5.91 -2.57
N GLY A 96 0.83 5.31 -2.85
CA GLY A 96 -0.46 5.99 -2.79
C GLY A 96 -0.83 6.47 -1.39
N ALA A 97 -0.57 5.65 -0.36
CA ALA A 97 -0.81 6.03 1.04
C ALA A 97 0.09 7.18 1.49
N ALA A 98 1.37 7.16 1.10
CA ALA A 98 2.30 8.25 1.38
C ALA A 98 1.87 9.55 0.66
N ALA A 99 1.43 9.44 -0.59
CA ALA A 99 0.91 10.56 -1.36
C ALA A 99 -0.37 11.16 -0.74
N ALA A 100 -1.28 10.32 -0.22
CA ALA A 100 -2.46 10.77 0.51
C ALA A 100 -2.09 11.50 1.80
N ALA A 101 -1.15 10.96 2.57
CA ALA A 101 -0.63 11.62 3.76
C ALA A 101 -0.01 12.99 3.44
N TYR A 102 0.80 13.07 2.39
CA TYR A 102 1.38 14.32 1.91
C TYR A 102 0.30 15.32 1.47
N ALA A 103 -0.64 14.87 0.65
CA ALA A 103 -1.71 15.72 0.14
C ALA A 103 -2.59 16.29 1.26
N ALA A 104 -2.96 15.46 2.23
CA ALA A 104 -3.73 15.87 3.40
C ALA A 104 -2.95 16.90 4.25
N LYS A 105 -1.66 16.65 4.51
CA LYS A 105 -0.80 17.57 5.28
C LYS A 105 -0.71 18.97 4.66
N HIS A 106 -0.76 19.05 3.33
CA HIS A 106 -0.61 20.30 2.60
C HIS A 106 -1.94 20.90 2.11
N GLY A 107 -3.08 20.45 2.64
CA GLY A 107 -4.38 20.96 2.24
C GLY A 107 -4.71 20.73 0.75
N LYS A 108 -4.17 19.67 0.16
CA LYS A 108 -4.31 19.33 -1.27
C LYS A 108 -5.30 18.20 -1.52
N MET A 109 -5.95 17.72 -0.48
CA MET A 109 -6.88 16.61 -0.50
C MET A 109 -8.08 16.94 0.38
N GLU A 110 -9.26 16.95 -0.21
CA GLU A 110 -10.54 17.11 0.48
C GLU A 110 -11.40 15.88 0.20
N SER A 111 -11.29 14.88 1.06
CA SER A 111 -12.00 13.62 0.86
C SER A 111 -13.41 13.61 1.45
N GLY A 112 -13.74 14.61 2.27
CA GLY A 112 -15.02 14.68 2.98
C GLY A 112 -15.12 13.73 4.17
N MET A 113 -14.02 13.09 4.60
CA MET A 113 -14.00 12.29 5.81
C MET A 113 -14.20 13.15 7.06
N ALA A 114 -14.95 12.60 8.05
CA ALA A 114 -15.17 13.24 9.34
C ALA A 114 -13.94 13.20 10.27
N TYR A 115 -12.86 12.56 9.85
CA TYR A 115 -11.57 12.47 10.52
C TYR A 115 -10.45 12.69 9.50
N HIS A 116 -9.21 12.47 9.85
CA HIS A 116 -8.05 12.87 9.05
C HIS A 116 -8.11 12.41 7.58
N ASN A 117 -8.12 13.36 6.63
CA ASN A 117 -8.25 13.08 5.19
C ASN A 117 -7.23 12.08 4.65
N GLY A 118 -6.00 12.09 5.13
CA GLY A 118 -4.96 11.14 4.72
C GLY A 118 -5.27 9.67 5.04
N LYS A 119 -6.31 9.42 5.82
CA LYS A 119 -6.85 8.06 6.07
C LYS A 119 -7.75 7.57 4.95
N ASP A 120 -8.25 8.47 4.11
CA ASP A 120 -9.04 8.08 2.94
C ASP A 120 -8.12 7.58 1.82
N ILE A 121 -7.69 6.35 1.97
CA ILE A 121 -6.84 5.65 1.00
C ILE A 121 -7.58 5.25 -0.27
N THR A 122 -8.90 5.48 -0.34
CA THR A 122 -9.70 5.28 -1.55
C THR A 122 -9.69 6.50 -2.46
N PHE A 123 -9.33 7.66 -1.92
CA PHE A 123 -9.40 8.93 -2.64
C PHE A 123 -8.35 8.99 -3.77
N ALA A 124 -8.83 9.22 -4.99
CA ALA A 124 -7.97 9.42 -6.15
C ALA A 124 -7.39 10.84 -6.14
N LEU A 125 -6.07 10.95 -6.08
CA LEU A 125 -5.39 12.24 -5.99
C LEU A 125 -5.14 12.91 -7.35
N GLY A 126 -5.42 12.17 -8.45
CA GLY A 126 -5.34 12.70 -9.81
C GLY A 126 -3.90 12.87 -10.31
N SER A 127 -3.68 13.91 -11.11
CA SER A 127 -2.47 14.08 -11.91
C SER A 127 -1.51 15.18 -11.41
N ARG A 128 -1.61 15.61 -10.15
CA ARG A 128 -0.76 16.67 -9.60
C ARG A 128 0.69 16.20 -9.48
N PRO A 129 1.66 16.88 -10.15
CA PRO A 129 3.04 16.40 -10.24
C PRO A 129 3.74 16.21 -8.89
N ASP A 130 3.49 17.09 -7.93
CA ASP A 130 4.05 17.02 -6.59
C ASP A 130 3.55 15.80 -5.81
N ILE A 131 2.28 15.48 -5.93
CA ILE A 131 1.64 14.31 -5.30
C ILE A 131 2.14 13.02 -5.97
N LEU A 132 2.18 13.00 -7.30
CA LEU A 132 2.70 11.86 -8.06
C LEU A 132 4.19 11.62 -7.75
N ALA A 133 4.98 12.67 -7.58
CA ALA A 133 6.38 12.57 -7.20
C ALA A 133 6.56 11.91 -5.82
N VAL A 134 5.72 12.26 -4.85
CA VAL A 134 5.72 11.59 -3.53
C VAL A 134 5.41 10.10 -3.69
N GLY A 135 4.35 9.76 -4.44
CA GLY A 135 4.03 8.37 -4.73
C GLY A 135 5.19 7.63 -5.38
N ALA A 136 5.84 8.24 -6.38
CA ALA A 136 7.01 7.68 -7.06
C ALA A 136 8.19 7.43 -6.10
N ILE A 137 8.51 8.39 -5.24
CA ILE A 137 9.61 8.28 -4.26
C ILE A 137 9.35 7.11 -3.30
N PHE A 138 8.12 7.00 -2.78
CA PHE A 138 7.78 5.91 -1.87
C PHE A 138 7.63 4.57 -2.58
N GLY A 139 7.29 4.55 -3.86
CA GLY A 139 7.37 3.34 -4.68
C GLY A 139 8.82 2.84 -4.82
N VAL A 140 9.76 3.73 -5.12
CA VAL A 140 11.20 3.41 -5.14
C VAL A 140 11.70 2.96 -3.76
N PHE A 141 11.30 3.64 -2.70
CA PHE A 141 11.59 3.19 -1.32
C PHE A 141 11.11 1.76 -1.09
N GLY A 142 9.91 1.43 -1.60
CA GLY A 142 9.31 0.11 -1.48
C GLY A 142 10.18 -1.00 -2.08
N ILE A 143 10.56 -0.86 -3.36
CA ILE A 143 11.36 -1.90 -4.03
C ILE A 143 12.76 -2.05 -3.41
N VAL A 144 13.39 -0.95 -3.02
CA VAL A 144 14.72 -0.99 -2.40
C VAL A 144 14.68 -1.68 -1.05
N LEU A 145 13.70 -1.35 -0.21
CA LEU A 145 13.58 -1.97 1.11
C LEU A 145 13.18 -3.44 1.01
N GLU A 146 12.25 -3.79 0.11
CA GLU A 146 11.89 -5.19 -0.14
C GLU A 146 13.13 -6.02 -0.49
N GLU A 147 13.94 -5.55 -1.42
CA GLU A 147 15.12 -6.26 -1.88
C GLU A 147 16.15 -6.44 -0.75
N ILE A 148 16.38 -5.39 0.05
CA ILE A 148 17.23 -5.48 1.25
C ILE A 148 16.73 -6.56 2.21
N LEU A 149 15.42 -6.58 2.49
CA LEU A 149 14.82 -7.56 3.41
C LEU A 149 14.91 -8.99 2.88
N ARG A 150 14.69 -9.17 1.57
CA ARG A 150 14.82 -10.47 0.91
C ARG A 150 16.25 -11.00 1.01
N GLN A 151 17.21 -10.17 0.70
CA GLN A 151 18.60 -10.54 0.78
C GLN A 151 19.09 -10.75 2.22
N ALA A 152 18.57 -9.99 3.17
CA ALA A 152 18.86 -10.18 4.59
C ALA A 152 18.15 -11.40 5.21
N ALA A 153 17.37 -12.19 4.43
CA ALA A 153 16.55 -13.31 4.89
C ALA A 153 15.81 -13.01 6.21
N VAL A 154 15.29 -11.82 6.32
CA VAL A 154 14.53 -11.44 7.50
C VAL A 154 13.35 -12.40 7.63
N PRO A 155 13.10 -13.03 8.79
CA PRO A 155 12.07 -14.06 8.95
C PRO A 155 10.68 -13.45 9.03
N THR A 156 10.30 -12.68 8.00
CA THR A 156 9.00 -12.04 7.84
C THR A 156 8.69 -11.91 6.35
N ASP A 157 7.42 -11.62 6.02
CA ASP A 157 7.06 -11.22 4.67
C ASP A 157 7.68 -9.84 4.36
N PRO A 158 8.62 -9.75 3.39
CA PRO A 158 9.30 -8.51 3.08
C PRO A 158 8.36 -7.44 2.50
N ILE A 159 7.31 -7.85 1.77
CA ILE A 159 6.32 -6.94 1.20
C ILE A 159 5.49 -6.31 2.31
N ALA A 160 4.91 -7.13 3.20
CA ALA A 160 4.10 -6.65 4.31
C ALA A 160 4.92 -5.76 5.26
N PHE A 161 6.15 -6.19 5.59
CA PHE A 161 7.05 -5.38 6.41
C PHE A 161 7.34 -4.02 5.77
N THR A 162 7.60 -3.99 4.47
CA THR A 162 7.89 -2.75 3.74
C THR A 162 6.70 -1.80 3.72
N VAL A 163 5.46 -2.30 3.59
CA VAL A 163 4.25 -1.46 3.71
C VAL A 163 4.19 -0.76 5.06
N VAL A 164 4.43 -1.51 6.14
CA VAL A 164 4.45 -0.97 7.51
C VAL A 164 5.60 0.04 7.70
N ALA A 165 6.79 -0.29 7.24
CA ALA A 165 7.95 0.61 7.31
C ALA A 165 7.72 1.90 6.51
N SER A 166 7.09 1.81 5.34
CA SER A 166 6.68 2.97 4.54
C SER A 166 5.70 3.86 5.32
N ALA A 167 4.73 3.25 6.01
CA ALA A 167 3.76 3.99 6.82
C ALA A 167 4.43 4.78 7.95
N PHE A 168 5.37 4.19 8.67
CA PHE A 168 6.16 4.91 9.68
C PHE A 168 7.05 5.99 9.07
N THR A 169 7.68 5.69 7.94
CA THR A 169 8.60 6.61 7.26
C THR A 169 7.87 7.86 6.77
N HIS A 170 6.75 7.71 6.06
CA HIS A 170 6.03 8.90 5.59
C HIS A 170 5.39 9.70 6.72
N ARG A 171 4.94 9.06 7.82
CA ARG A 171 4.50 9.78 9.01
C ARG A 171 5.63 10.62 9.61
N ALA A 172 6.82 10.06 9.76
CA ALA A 172 7.98 10.77 10.27
C ALA A 172 8.41 11.92 9.35
N VAL A 173 8.50 11.67 8.04
CA VAL A 173 8.94 12.65 7.05
C VAL A 173 7.97 13.84 6.94
N PHE A 174 6.67 13.59 6.99
CA PHE A 174 5.66 14.65 6.89
C PHE A 174 5.29 15.27 8.23
N GLY A 175 5.95 14.89 9.32
CA GLY A 175 5.75 15.48 10.64
C GLY A 175 4.42 15.08 11.28
N TYR A 176 3.94 13.88 11.04
CA TYR A 176 2.84 13.29 11.78
C TYR A 176 3.32 12.62 13.06
N SER A 177 2.48 12.60 14.08
CA SER A 177 2.73 11.78 15.26
C SER A 177 2.76 10.30 14.89
N ILE A 178 3.80 9.59 15.34
CA ILE A 178 3.94 8.15 15.07
C ILE A 178 2.87 7.34 15.81
N LEU A 179 2.62 7.68 17.08
CA LEU A 179 1.69 6.94 17.91
C LEU A 179 0.34 7.64 18.11
N GLY A 180 0.23 8.91 17.71
CA GLY A 180 -0.93 9.73 17.99
C GLY A 180 -1.14 10.00 19.47
N THR A 181 -2.23 10.69 19.81
CA THR A 181 -2.66 11.02 21.17
C THR A 181 -3.82 10.14 21.60
N VAL A 182 -4.02 10.02 22.92
CA VAL A 182 -5.22 9.37 23.45
C VAL A 182 -6.26 10.45 23.69
N SER A 183 -7.47 10.27 23.13
CA SER A 183 -8.59 11.17 23.41
C SER A 183 -8.94 11.16 24.90
N GLU A 184 -9.29 12.31 25.48
CA GLU A 184 -9.81 12.40 26.85
C GLU A 184 -11.10 11.59 27.06
N LYS A 185 -11.82 11.30 25.97
CA LYS A 185 -13.04 10.50 25.97
C LYS A 185 -12.79 9.00 25.84
N ALA A 186 -11.54 8.59 25.59
CA ALA A 186 -11.15 7.20 25.44
C ALA A 186 -10.61 6.64 26.75
N SER A 187 -10.96 5.40 27.05
CA SER A 187 -10.45 4.67 28.22
C SER A 187 -9.00 4.21 28.06
N GLY A 188 -8.47 4.23 26.85
CA GLY A 188 -7.11 3.83 26.55
C GLY A 188 -6.72 4.05 25.10
N ARG A 189 -5.47 3.70 24.77
CA ARG A 189 -4.85 3.96 23.45
C ARG A 189 -5.55 3.27 22.27
N PHE A 190 -6.15 2.13 22.51
CA PHE A 190 -6.79 1.32 21.45
C PHE A 190 -8.32 1.33 21.55
N ASP A 191 -8.88 2.25 22.35
CA ASP A 191 -10.32 2.37 22.52
C ASP A 191 -10.92 3.15 21.34
N MET A 192 -11.75 2.48 20.54
CA MET A 192 -12.54 3.06 19.45
C MET A 192 -13.92 3.56 19.90
N GLY A 193 -14.26 3.38 21.16
CA GLY A 193 -15.56 3.76 21.72
C GLY A 193 -15.97 5.21 21.43
N PRO A 194 -15.06 6.19 21.49
CA PRO A 194 -15.40 7.57 21.12
C PRO A 194 -15.89 7.72 19.67
N PHE A 195 -15.33 6.96 18.72
CA PHE A 195 -15.81 6.93 17.35
C PHE A 195 -17.18 6.24 17.22
N GLU A 196 -17.39 5.12 17.93
CA GLU A 196 -18.69 4.41 17.94
C GLU A 196 -19.83 5.28 18.45
N ARG A 197 -19.54 6.15 19.41
CA ARG A 197 -20.49 7.09 19.98
C ARG A 197 -20.57 8.40 19.21
N GLU A 198 -19.86 8.52 18.09
CA GLU A 198 -19.80 9.73 17.26
C GLU A 198 -19.33 10.99 18.03
N GLU A 199 -18.52 10.79 19.10
CA GLU A 199 -18.05 11.86 19.98
C GLU A 199 -16.78 12.54 19.46
N THR A 200 -16.06 11.93 18.51
CA THR A 200 -14.74 12.38 18.04
C THR A 200 -14.69 12.68 16.55
N GLY A 201 -15.57 12.19 15.72
CA GLY A 201 -15.50 12.36 14.27
C GLY A 201 -15.87 13.77 13.77
N ASN A 202 -16.69 14.50 14.47
CA ASN A 202 -17.30 15.74 14.00
C ASN A 202 -16.51 17.02 14.29
N ASN A 203 -15.47 16.97 15.12
CA ASN A 203 -14.69 18.17 15.48
C ASN A 203 -13.43 18.34 14.63
N HIS A 204 -13.10 17.38 13.80
CA HIS A 204 -11.99 17.48 12.88
C HIS A 204 -12.48 18.03 11.54
N ASN A 205 -12.75 19.32 11.49
CA ASN A 205 -12.93 20.04 10.24
C ASN A 205 -11.63 20.06 9.45
N PHE A 206 -11.28 18.97 8.83
CA PHE A 206 -10.08 18.84 8.00
C PHE A 206 -10.22 19.50 6.60
N GLY A 207 -11.17 20.42 6.39
CA GLY A 207 -11.42 21.17 5.16
C GLY A 207 -10.71 22.51 5.01
N ASP A 208 -10.16 23.11 6.06
CA ASP A 208 -9.80 24.53 6.06
C ASP A 208 -8.30 24.86 6.05
N GLY A 209 -7.45 24.11 5.35
CA GLY A 209 -6.07 24.52 5.04
C GLY A 209 -5.10 24.84 6.21
N GLU A 210 -5.61 25.04 7.40
CA GLU A 210 -4.87 25.45 8.61
C GLU A 210 -4.69 24.30 9.61
N LYS A 211 -4.52 23.08 9.12
CA LYS A 211 -4.66 21.91 9.96
C LYS A 211 -3.35 21.45 10.51
N ASP A 212 -3.22 21.71 11.76
CA ASP A 212 -2.27 21.03 12.60
C ASP A 212 -2.71 19.56 12.76
N ASN A 213 -2.05 18.67 12.01
CA ASN A 213 -2.23 17.23 12.16
C ASN A 213 -1.56 16.69 13.43
N SER A 214 -1.21 17.55 14.38
CA SER A 214 -0.69 17.16 15.70
C SER A 214 -1.74 16.44 16.53
N ASP A 215 -3.03 16.66 16.25
CA ASP A 215 -4.16 16.11 17.00
C ASP A 215 -4.60 14.71 16.53
N MET A 216 -3.82 14.04 15.72
CA MET A 216 -4.11 12.66 15.32
C MET A 216 -4.24 11.77 16.54
N LEU A 217 -5.36 11.06 16.63
CA LEU A 217 -5.57 10.06 17.66
C LEU A 217 -4.68 8.84 17.46
N ALA A 218 -4.40 8.13 18.53
CA ALA A 218 -3.59 6.90 18.47
C ALA A 218 -4.27 5.82 17.62
N VAL A 219 -5.60 5.79 17.65
CA VAL A 219 -6.43 4.89 16.83
C VAL A 219 -7.48 5.71 16.12
N GLU A 220 -7.52 5.59 14.81
CA GLU A 220 -8.51 6.23 13.94
C GLU A 220 -8.96 5.24 12.86
N PRO A 221 -10.24 5.28 12.42
CA PRO A 221 -10.67 4.45 11.30
C PRO A 221 -9.97 4.85 10.01
N TRP A 222 -9.75 3.89 9.11
CA TRP A 222 -9.13 4.13 7.81
C TRP A 222 -10.16 4.49 6.73
N LEU A 223 -11.35 3.93 6.84
CA LEU A 223 -12.44 4.15 5.91
C LEU A 223 -13.67 4.64 6.68
N GLY A 224 -14.58 5.30 6.00
CA GLY A 224 -15.82 5.75 6.58
C GLY A 224 -16.56 4.60 7.28
N GLU A 225 -17.04 4.88 8.47
CA GLU A 225 -17.86 3.95 9.27
C GLU A 225 -17.16 2.63 9.70
N MET A 226 -15.86 2.47 9.48
CA MET A 226 -15.08 1.29 9.92
C MET A 226 -14.93 1.19 11.45
N TYR A 227 -15.63 2.01 12.20
CA TYR A 227 -15.73 1.99 13.66
C TYR A 227 -17.07 1.43 14.15
N LYS A 228 -18.06 1.26 13.28
CA LYS A 228 -19.37 0.69 13.66
C LYS A 228 -19.31 -0.83 13.61
N TRP A 229 -19.59 -1.48 14.73
CA TRP A 229 -19.52 -2.94 14.87
C TRP A 229 -20.35 -3.69 13.81
N SER A 230 -21.56 -3.22 13.52
CA SER A 230 -22.43 -3.81 12.49
C SER A 230 -21.81 -3.74 11.09
N HIS A 231 -21.15 -2.63 10.76
CA HIS A 231 -20.50 -2.42 9.46
C HIS A 231 -19.24 -3.28 9.34
N VAL A 232 -18.41 -3.27 10.38
CA VAL A 232 -17.16 -4.08 10.41
C VAL A 232 -17.47 -5.57 10.37
N ALA A 233 -18.48 -6.03 11.14
CA ALA A 233 -18.92 -7.42 11.13
C ALA A 233 -19.50 -7.84 9.77
N SER A 234 -20.31 -6.98 9.14
CA SER A 234 -20.91 -7.24 7.84
C SER A 234 -19.86 -7.36 6.73
N ILE A 235 -18.93 -6.40 6.65
CA ILE A 235 -17.87 -6.46 5.63
C ILE A 235 -16.91 -7.61 5.89
N GLY A 236 -16.60 -7.91 7.15
CA GLY A 236 -15.76 -9.05 7.53
C GLY A 236 -16.39 -10.39 7.12
N LEU A 237 -17.69 -10.55 7.34
CA LEU A 237 -18.42 -11.76 6.92
C LEU A 237 -18.42 -11.90 5.39
N VAL A 238 -18.77 -10.85 4.66
CA VAL A 238 -18.86 -10.89 3.19
C VAL A 238 -17.48 -11.09 2.57
N ALA A 239 -16.48 -10.33 3.00
CA ALA A 239 -15.12 -10.45 2.48
C ALA A 239 -14.49 -11.79 2.85
N GLY A 240 -14.70 -12.25 4.09
CA GLY A 240 -14.21 -13.55 4.55
C GLY A 240 -14.84 -14.73 3.78
N ALA A 241 -16.15 -14.69 3.53
CA ALA A 241 -16.82 -15.70 2.73
C ALA A 241 -16.32 -15.73 1.27
N ALA A 242 -16.16 -14.56 0.65
CA ALA A 242 -15.63 -14.46 -0.71
C ALA A 242 -14.17 -14.96 -0.79
N ALA A 243 -13.31 -14.55 0.14
CA ALA A 243 -11.92 -15.00 0.19
C ALA A 243 -11.81 -16.51 0.44
N GLY A 244 -12.61 -17.05 1.35
CA GLY A 244 -12.68 -18.49 1.63
C GLY A 244 -13.13 -19.30 0.42
N TYR A 245 -14.16 -18.84 -0.30
CA TYR A 245 -14.61 -19.47 -1.52
C TYR A 245 -13.53 -19.49 -2.61
N ILE A 246 -12.89 -18.34 -2.86
CA ILE A 246 -11.80 -18.23 -3.84
C ILE A 246 -10.65 -19.16 -3.47
N GLY A 247 -10.25 -19.17 -2.18
CA GLY A 247 -9.17 -20.02 -1.69
C GLY A 247 -9.46 -21.50 -1.88
N LEU A 248 -10.71 -21.93 -1.64
CA LEU A 248 -11.13 -23.32 -1.89
C LEU A 248 -11.08 -23.68 -3.38
N GLN A 249 -11.49 -22.78 -4.28
CA GLN A 249 -11.42 -23.02 -5.72
C GLN A 249 -9.99 -23.16 -6.22
N ILE A 250 -9.07 -22.32 -5.72
CA ILE A 250 -7.65 -22.40 -6.07
C ILE A 250 -7.02 -23.69 -5.53
N ALA A 251 -7.37 -24.13 -4.32
CA ALA A 251 -6.83 -25.34 -3.73
C ALA A 251 -7.37 -26.63 -4.37
N ALA A 252 -8.54 -26.58 -5.03
CA ALA A 252 -9.20 -27.72 -5.66
C ALA A 252 -8.80 -27.94 -7.13
N GLY A 253 -8.15 -26.98 -7.78
CA GLY A 253 -7.69 -27.01 -9.17
C GLY A 253 -6.22 -27.24 -9.30
#